data_1572da68c42357552021992acf5f6578
#
_entry.id   1572da68c42357552021992acf5f6578
#
_cell.length_a   1.000
_cell.length_b   1.000
_cell.length_c   1.000
_cell.angle_alpha   90.00
_cell.angle_beta   90.00
_cell.angle_gamma   90.00
#
_symmetry.space_group_name_H-M   'P 1'
#
loop_
_entity.id
_entity.type
_entity.pdbx_description
1 polymer ?
#
loop_
_entity_poly.entity_id
_entity_poly.type
_entity_poly.pdbx_seq_one_letter_code
_entity_poly.pdbx_strand_id
1 'polypeptide(L)'
;MIRFRPAIAALFLLVSGVALGLTPAARADSQSIRDVISSQIDAFLADDVVAAFDHASPTIQRIFGTPERFGEMVQQGYPMVWRPAEVTFLSTEERGGRLFQNVMVRDADGALHILEYEMIEGASGWKIDGVRLRAPAAGAA
;
A
#
# COMPACT_ATOMS: atom_id res chain seq x y z
N MET A 1 -21.12 -71.91 -1.16
CA MET A 1 -21.88 -70.68 -0.84
C MET A 1 -20.97 -69.52 -1.03
N ILE A 2 -21.16 -68.74 -2.10
CA ILE A 2 -20.38 -67.53 -2.38
C ILE A 2 -21.16 -66.39 -1.76
N ARG A 3 -20.55 -65.70 -0.74
CA ARG A 3 -21.12 -64.53 -0.17
C ARG A 3 -20.56 -63.32 -0.93
N PHE A 4 -21.40 -62.64 -1.73
CA PHE A 4 -21.11 -61.35 -2.31
C PHE A 4 -21.25 -60.29 -1.22
N ARG A 5 -20.14 -59.64 -0.92
CA ARG A 5 -20.14 -58.38 -0.12
C ARG A 5 -20.29 -57.21 -1.09
N PRO A 6 -21.29 -56.35 -0.94
CA PRO A 6 -21.32 -55.13 -1.72
C PRO A 6 -20.24 -54.18 -1.20
N ALA A 7 -19.34 -53.82 -2.09
CA ALA A 7 -18.42 -52.73 -1.83
C ALA A 7 -19.21 -51.43 -1.91
N ILE A 8 -19.36 -50.78 -0.77
CA ILE A 8 -19.88 -49.41 -0.70
C ILE A 8 -18.74 -48.49 -1.13
N ALA A 9 -18.78 -48.05 -2.38
CA ALA A 9 -17.93 -46.98 -2.85
C ALA A 9 -18.42 -45.67 -2.22
N ALA A 10 -17.75 -45.24 -1.18
CA ALA A 10 -17.96 -43.90 -0.64
C ALA A 10 -17.37 -42.88 -1.63
N LEU A 11 -18.26 -42.25 -2.38
CA LEU A 11 -17.93 -41.11 -3.23
C LEU A 11 -17.65 -39.92 -2.34
N PHE A 12 -16.37 -39.65 -2.03
CA PHE A 12 -15.94 -38.41 -1.43
C PHE A 12 -16.06 -37.29 -2.47
N LEU A 13 -17.12 -36.51 -2.39
CA LEU A 13 -17.24 -35.23 -3.07
C LEU A 13 -16.27 -34.27 -2.39
N LEU A 14 -15.09 -34.14 -2.97
CA LEU A 14 -14.16 -33.03 -2.67
C LEU A 14 -14.83 -31.75 -3.18
N VAL A 15 -15.51 -31.05 -2.29
CA VAL A 15 -15.87 -29.65 -2.51
C VAL A 15 -14.59 -28.86 -2.41
N SER A 16 -13.91 -28.65 -3.54
CA SER A 16 -12.84 -27.69 -3.64
C SER A 16 -13.45 -26.30 -3.48
N GLY A 17 -13.48 -25.82 -2.25
CA GLY A 17 -13.75 -24.41 -1.98
C GLY A 17 -12.65 -23.58 -2.63
N VAL A 18 -12.98 -22.93 -3.74
CA VAL A 18 -12.10 -21.88 -4.31
C VAL A 18 -12.09 -20.74 -3.31
N ALA A 19 -11.10 -20.73 -2.44
CA ALA A 19 -10.82 -19.57 -1.61
C ALA A 19 -10.26 -18.50 -2.54
N LEU A 20 -11.09 -17.48 -2.86
CA LEU A 20 -10.67 -16.25 -3.53
C LEU A 20 -9.78 -15.46 -2.55
N GLY A 21 -8.54 -15.91 -2.38
CA GLY A 21 -7.53 -15.25 -1.58
C GLY A 21 -6.40 -14.74 -2.47
N LEU A 22 -5.73 -13.67 -2.03
CA LEU A 22 -4.49 -13.21 -2.64
C LEU A 22 -3.46 -14.35 -2.64
N THR A 23 -2.68 -14.49 -3.73
CA THR A 23 -1.54 -15.39 -3.75
C THR A 23 -0.52 -14.99 -2.68
N PRO A 24 0.32 -15.90 -2.15
CA PRO A 24 1.37 -15.55 -1.20
C PRO A 24 2.32 -14.45 -1.72
N ALA A 25 2.64 -14.45 -3.03
CA ALA A 25 3.45 -13.41 -3.66
C ALA A 25 2.75 -12.05 -3.63
N ALA A 26 1.45 -11.97 -3.95
CA ALA A 26 0.68 -10.72 -3.89
C ALA A 26 0.56 -10.18 -2.46
N ARG A 27 0.45 -11.05 -1.45
CA ARG A 27 0.47 -10.63 -0.03
C ARG A 27 1.82 -10.08 0.38
N ALA A 28 2.92 -10.71 -0.05
CA ALA A 28 4.27 -10.25 0.23
C ALA A 28 4.52 -8.86 -0.37
N ASP A 29 4.09 -8.62 -1.63
CA ASP A 29 4.20 -7.32 -2.30
C ASP A 29 3.37 -6.25 -1.60
N SER A 30 2.12 -6.55 -1.23
CA SER A 30 1.26 -5.61 -0.48
C SER A 30 1.87 -5.24 0.86
N GLN A 31 2.43 -6.20 1.59
CA GLN A 31 3.08 -5.95 2.87
C GLN A 31 4.33 -5.11 2.70
N SER A 32 5.18 -5.42 1.71
CA SER A 32 6.40 -4.67 1.42
C SER A 32 6.10 -3.22 1.05
N ILE A 33 5.04 -2.98 0.26
CA ILE A 33 4.57 -1.63 -0.10
C ILE A 33 4.13 -0.86 1.15
N ARG A 34 3.34 -1.47 2.02
CA ARG A 34 2.90 -0.84 3.28
C ARG A 34 4.08 -0.52 4.18
N ASP A 35 5.06 -1.40 4.27
CA ASP A 35 6.26 -1.19 5.07
C ASP A 35 7.08 0.01 4.57
N VAL A 36 7.22 0.18 3.26
CA VAL A 36 7.90 1.33 2.66
C VAL A 36 7.17 2.62 2.97
N ILE A 37 5.84 2.66 2.79
CA ILE A 37 5.03 3.85 3.09
C ILE A 37 5.10 4.18 4.58
N SER A 38 4.95 3.20 5.45
CA SER A 38 5.05 3.39 6.90
C SER A 38 6.42 3.93 7.32
N SER A 39 7.48 3.39 6.74
CA SER A 39 8.85 3.83 7.04
C SER A 39 9.08 5.27 6.61
N GLN A 40 8.54 5.68 5.47
CA GLN A 40 8.63 7.08 5.05
C GLN A 40 7.86 8.02 5.99
N ILE A 41 6.65 7.65 6.38
CA ILE A 41 5.84 8.43 7.33
C ILE A 41 6.54 8.55 8.68
N ASP A 42 7.10 7.44 9.18
CA ASP A 42 7.88 7.44 10.42
C ASP A 42 9.10 8.36 10.34
N ALA A 43 9.76 8.40 9.18
CA ALA A 43 10.87 9.31 8.93
C ALA A 43 10.42 10.78 8.97
N PHE A 44 9.28 11.13 8.37
CA PHE A 44 8.72 12.47 8.48
C PHE A 44 8.38 12.84 9.93
N LEU A 45 7.79 11.92 10.68
CA LEU A 45 7.48 12.14 12.10
C LEU A 45 8.73 12.35 12.96
N ALA A 46 9.86 11.78 12.54
CA ALA A 46 11.15 11.94 13.19
C ALA A 46 11.96 13.15 12.64
N ASP A 47 11.39 13.93 11.74
CA ASP A 47 12.09 15.02 11.02
C ASP A 47 13.33 14.54 10.23
N ASP A 48 13.35 13.24 9.88
CA ASP A 48 14.43 12.63 9.11
C ASP A 48 14.11 12.66 7.61
N VAL A 49 14.34 13.79 6.99
CA VAL A 49 14.05 13.99 5.56
C VAL A 49 14.98 13.18 4.65
N VAL A 50 16.17 12.85 5.12
CA VAL A 50 17.13 12.00 4.38
C VAL A 50 16.58 10.58 4.25
N ALA A 51 16.14 9.97 5.35
CA ALA A 51 15.54 8.65 5.34
C ALA A 51 14.22 8.64 4.54
N ALA A 52 13.40 9.67 4.69
CA ALA A 52 12.16 9.80 3.91
C ALA A 52 12.43 9.87 2.40
N PHE A 53 13.46 10.61 2.00
CA PHE A 53 13.86 10.76 0.60
C PHE A 53 14.37 9.45 -0.01
N ASP A 54 15.02 8.59 0.79
CA ASP A 54 15.50 7.28 0.35
C ASP A 54 14.35 6.35 -0.08
N HIS A 55 13.14 6.54 0.43
CA HIS A 55 11.95 5.78 0.04
C HIS A 55 11.29 6.30 -1.24
N ALA A 56 11.69 7.46 -1.73
CA ALA A 56 11.23 8.01 -3.00
C ALA A 56 11.98 7.37 -4.18
N SER A 57 11.27 7.24 -5.31
CA SER A 57 11.86 6.70 -6.54
C SER A 57 12.99 7.57 -7.08
N PRO A 58 13.87 7.03 -7.92
CA PRO A 58 14.90 7.83 -8.59
C PRO A 58 14.32 9.03 -9.38
N THR A 59 13.13 8.88 -9.97
CA THR A 59 12.45 9.97 -10.67
C THR A 59 12.09 11.11 -9.72
N ILE A 60 11.46 10.79 -8.58
CA ILE A 60 11.13 11.78 -7.55
C ILE A 60 12.39 12.45 -7.01
N GLN A 61 13.43 11.69 -6.73
CA GLN A 61 14.69 12.21 -6.24
C GLN A 61 15.32 13.22 -7.24
N ARG A 62 15.23 12.94 -8.53
CA ARG A 62 15.72 13.87 -9.57
C ARG A 62 14.88 15.15 -9.64
N ILE A 63 13.56 15.05 -9.48
CA ILE A 63 12.66 16.20 -9.53
C ILE A 63 12.98 17.19 -8.39
N PHE A 64 13.15 16.71 -7.18
CA PHE A 64 13.37 17.57 -6.00
C PHE A 64 14.83 17.87 -5.75
N GLY A 65 15.73 16.99 -6.16
CA GLY A 65 17.19 17.19 -6.11
C GLY A 65 17.80 16.92 -4.73
N THR A 66 17.19 17.36 -3.65
CA THR A 66 17.70 17.22 -2.28
C THR A 66 16.62 16.75 -1.31
N PRO A 67 16.99 16.04 -0.22
CA PRO A 67 16.04 15.67 0.83
C PRO A 67 15.33 16.87 1.46
N GLU A 68 16.03 18.01 1.62
CA GLU A 68 15.49 19.22 2.21
C GLU A 68 14.36 19.81 1.37
N ARG A 69 14.55 19.89 0.06
CA ARG A 69 13.51 20.37 -0.87
C ARG A 69 12.31 19.44 -0.91
N PHE A 70 12.58 18.15 -0.89
CA PHE A 70 11.52 17.12 -0.80
C PHE A 70 10.71 17.28 0.49
N GLY A 71 11.38 17.41 1.63
CA GLY A 71 10.76 17.64 2.93
C GLY A 71 9.91 18.92 2.98
N GLU A 72 10.41 20.02 2.44
CA GLU A 72 9.66 21.28 2.33
C GLU A 72 8.39 21.13 1.49
N MET A 73 8.48 20.42 0.36
CA MET A 73 7.33 20.15 -0.50
C MET A 73 6.27 19.34 0.24
N VAL A 74 6.65 18.29 0.96
CA VAL A 74 5.71 17.47 1.73
C VAL A 74 5.08 18.28 2.85
N GLN A 75 5.88 19.06 3.57
CA GLN A 75 5.39 19.90 4.67
C GLN A 75 4.36 20.92 4.19
N GLN A 76 4.56 21.51 3.03
CA GLN A 76 3.67 22.53 2.47
C GLN A 76 2.50 21.96 1.69
N GLY A 77 2.74 20.93 0.87
CA GLY A 77 1.74 20.35 -0.04
C GLY A 77 0.94 19.19 0.54
N TYR A 78 1.52 18.48 1.52
CA TYR A 78 0.93 17.28 2.12
C TYR A 78 1.07 17.31 3.65
N PRO A 79 0.53 18.34 4.33
CA PRO A 79 0.70 18.47 5.78
C PRO A 79 0.14 17.28 6.55
N MET A 80 -0.88 16.59 6.01
CA MET A 80 -1.43 15.37 6.61
C MET A 80 -0.44 14.19 6.54
N VAL A 81 0.46 14.17 5.57
CA VAL A 81 1.53 13.15 5.47
C VAL A 81 2.71 13.50 6.37
N TRP A 82 3.00 14.78 6.48
CA TRP A 82 4.07 15.29 7.34
C TRP A 82 3.79 15.04 8.83
N ARG A 83 2.53 15.22 9.25
CA ARG A 83 2.08 15.03 10.64
C ARG A 83 0.73 14.34 10.71
N PRO A 84 0.66 13.06 10.35
CA PRO A 84 -0.58 12.30 10.49
C PRO A 84 -0.89 12.02 11.96
N ALA A 85 -2.17 12.09 12.33
CA ALA A 85 -2.64 11.60 13.62
C ALA A 85 -2.93 10.10 13.58
N GLU A 86 -3.42 9.61 12.43
CA GLU A 86 -3.74 8.18 12.21
C GLU A 86 -3.58 7.84 10.74
N VAL A 87 -3.05 6.66 10.48
CA VAL A 87 -2.85 6.12 9.12
C VAL A 87 -3.53 4.77 9.01
N THR A 88 -4.38 4.59 8.00
CA THR A 88 -5.07 3.34 7.72
C THR A 88 -4.83 2.94 6.26
N PHE A 89 -4.25 1.76 6.06
CA PHE A 89 -4.08 1.22 4.71
C PHE A 89 -5.40 0.68 4.19
N LEU A 90 -5.76 1.09 2.98
CA LEU A 90 -6.93 0.63 2.25
C LEU A 90 -6.51 -0.37 1.17
N SER A 91 -7.24 -0.41 0.05
CA SER A 91 -6.97 -1.35 -1.04
C SER A 91 -5.69 -1.05 -1.80
N THR A 92 -5.09 -2.11 -2.35
CA THR A 92 -4.05 -2.03 -3.37
C THR A 92 -4.68 -2.30 -4.72
N GLU A 93 -4.41 -1.48 -5.71
CA GLU A 93 -4.95 -1.58 -7.06
C GLU A 93 -3.82 -1.69 -8.08
N GLU A 94 -4.02 -2.51 -9.11
CA GLU A 94 -3.12 -2.57 -10.25
C GLU A 94 -3.79 -1.91 -11.46
N ARG A 95 -3.09 -0.95 -12.06
CA ARG A 95 -3.56 -0.25 -13.27
C ARG A 95 -2.37 -0.01 -14.21
N GLY A 96 -2.48 -0.49 -15.44
CA GLY A 96 -1.45 -0.29 -16.46
C GLY A 96 -0.07 -0.82 -16.06
N GLY A 97 -0.01 -1.92 -15.32
CA GLY A 97 1.23 -2.54 -14.84
C GLY A 97 1.87 -1.84 -13.65
N ARG A 98 1.20 -0.85 -13.05
CA ARG A 98 1.65 -0.13 -11.85
C ARG A 98 0.78 -0.46 -10.66
N LEU A 99 1.37 -0.46 -9.48
CA LEU A 99 0.67 -0.68 -8.22
C LEU A 99 0.38 0.64 -7.53
N PHE A 100 -0.85 0.76 -7.04
CA PHE A 100 -1.35 1.92 -6.31
C PHE A 100 -1.88 1.48 -4.96
N GLN A 101 -1.33 2.02 -3.90
CA GLN A 101 -1.80 1.78 -2.53
C GLN A 101 -2.63 2.96 -2.06
N ASN A 102 -3.89 2.71 -1.75
CA ASN A 102 -4.76 3.71 -1.14
C ASN A 102 -4.51 3.74 0.38
N VAL A 103 -4.43 4.94 0.91
CA VAL A 103 -4.16 5.18 2.32
C VAL A 103 -5.10 6.26 2.83
N MET A 104 -5.77 6.01 3.94
CA MET A 104 -6.55 7.01 4.63
C MET A 104 -5.72 7.61 5.76
N VAL A 105 -5.62 8.93 5.78
CA VAL A 105 -4.89 9.66 6.81
C VAL A 105 -5.84 10.61 7.52
N ARG A 106 -5.85 10.52 8.84
CA ARG A 106 -6.48 11.52 9.71
C ARG A 106 -5.43 12.55 10.08
N ASP A 107 -5.70 13.82 9.82
CA ASP A 107 -4.78 14.90 10.20
C ASP A 107 -4.94 15.30 11.67
N ALA A 108 -4.13 16.26 12.12
CA ALA A 108 -4.13 16.75 13.48
C ALA A 108 -5.45 17.42 13.90
N ASP A 109 -6.22 17.92 12.94
CA ASP A 109 -7.53 18.56 13.16
C ASP A 109 -8.70 17.55 13.07
N GLY A 110 -8.40 16.28 12.83
CA GLY A 110 -9.38 15.20 12.73
C GLY A 110 -9.99 15.03 11.34
N ALA A 111 -9.56 15.80 10.34
CA ALA A 111 -10.03 15.65 8.96
C ALA A 111 -9.43 14.39 8.31
N LEU A 112 -10.25 13.72 7.50
CA LEU A 112 -9.84 12.52 6.77
C LEU A 112 -9.44 12.86 5.35
N HIS A 113 -8.31 12.28 4.92
CA HIS A 113 -7.78 12.42 3.57
C HIS A 113 -7.54 11.03 2.98
N ILE A 114 -7.91 10.83 1.72
CA ILE A 114 -7.57 9.63 0.97
C ILE A 114 -6.41 9.96 0.03
N LEU A 115 -5.33 9.24 0.18
CA LEU A 115 -4.12 9.35 -0.63
C LEU A 115 -3.95 8.11 -1.49
N GLU A 116 -3.49 8.30 -2.70
CA GLU A 116 -3.10 7.21 -3.59
C GLU A 116 -1.60 7.27 -3.81
N TYR A 117 -0.89 6.25 -3.32
CA TYR A 117 0.54 6.09 -3.49
C TYR A 117 0.81 5.24 -4.73
N GLU A 118 1.50 5.81 -5.71
CA GLU A 118 2.01 5.08 -6.85
C GLU A 118 3.34 4.45 -6.50
N MET A 119 3.45 3.13 -6.67
CA MET A 119 4.61 2.35 -6.27
C MET A 119 5.30 1.74 -7.46
N ILE A 120 6.63 1.76 -7.46
CA ILE A 120 7.44 1.03 -8.44
C ILE A 120 8.42 0.10 -7.73
N GLU A 121 8.69 -1.03 -8.34
CA GLU A 121 9.71 -1.95 -7.87
C GLU A 121 11.04 -1.63 -8.55
N GLY A 122 12.06 -1.37 -7.74
CA GLY A 122 13.42 -1.11 -8.19
C GLY A 122 14.38 -2.22 -7.76
N ALA A 123 15.66 -2.06 -8.08
CA ALA A 123 16.71 -3.03 -7.74
C ALA A 123 16.84 -3.28 -6.23
N SER A 124 16.53 -2.28 -5.40
CA SER A 124 16.60 -2.35 -3.93
C SER A 124 15.24 -2.46 -3.25
N GLY A 125 14.20 -2.83 -3.97
CA GLY A 125 12.84 -3.00 -3.46
C GLY A 125 11.86 -1.92 -3.94
N TRP A 126 10.71 -1.84 -3.27
CA TRP A 126 9.65 -0.89 -3.61
C TRP A 126 10.02 0.54 -3.27
N LYS A 127 9.66 1.47 -4.15
CA LYS A 127 9.85 2.91 -3.98
C LYS A 127 8.56 3.65 -4.30
N ILE A 128 8.38 4.80 -3.67
CA ILE A 128 7.23 5.69 -3.90
C ILE A 128 7.54 6.58 -5.10
N ASP A 129 6.76 6.43 -6.17
CA ASP A 129 6.92 7.17 -7.42
C ASP A 129 5.99 8.38 -7.53
N GLY A 130 5.00 8.47 -6.67
CA GLY A 130 4.08 9.59 -6.60
C GLY A 130 3.03 9.40 -5.54
N VAL A 131 2.42 10.50 -5.12
CA VAL A 131 1.31 10.52 -4.18
C VAL A 131 0.28 11.53 -4.69
N ARG A 132 -0.98 11.13 -4.71
CA ARG A 132 -2.09 12.02 -5.08
C ARG A 132 -3.15 12.01 -4.01
N LEU A 133 -3.72 13.19 -3.77
CA LEU A 133 -4.96 13.31 -3.01
C LEU A 133 -6.12 12.85 -3.90
N ARG A 134 -6.92 11.93 -3.40
CA ARG A 134 -8.18 11.56 -4.06
C ARG A 134 -9.27 12.50 -3.59
N ALA A 135 -10.11 12.93 -4.53
CA ALA A 135 -11.31 13.67 -4.16
C ALA A 135 -12.22 12.78 -3.30
N PRO A 136 -12.89 13.31 -2.26
CA PRO A 136 -13.89 12.55 -1.53
C PRO A 136 -14.95 12.01 -2.50
N ALA A 137 -15.44 10.79 -2.23
CA ALA A 137 -16.54 10.23 -3.01
C ALA A 137 -17.74 11.18 -2.94
N ALA A 138 -18.45 11.35 -4.07
CA ALA A 138 -19.66 12.18 -4.13
C ALA A 138 -20.67 11.68 -3.07
N GLY A 139 -21.10 12.56 -2.16
CA GLY A 139 -22.01 12.23 -1.06
C GLY A 139 -21.31 11.87 0.26
N ALA A 140 -19.98 11.80 0.31
CA ALA A 140 -19.23 11.79 1.57
C ALA A 140 -19.09 13.24 2.05
N ALA A 141 -20.01 13.67 2.84
CA ALA A 141 -19.92 14.96 3.53
C ALA A 141 -19.15 14.80 4.83
#